data_3e6e32a5a62053fac2ca4b4397cf63c6
#
_entry.id   3e6e32a5a62053fac2ca4b4397cf63c6
#
_cell.length_a   1.000
_cell.length_b   1.000
_cell.length_c   1.000
_cell.angle_alpha   90.00
_cell.angle_beta   90.00
_cell.angle_gamma   90.00
#
_symmetry.space_group_name_H-M   'P 1'
#
loop_
_entity.id
_entity.type
_entity.pdbx_description
1 polymer ?
#
loop_
_entity_poly.entity_id
_entity_poly.type
_entity_poly.pdbx_seq_one_letter_code
_entity_poly.pdbx_strand_id
1 'polypeptide(L)'
;YMAVLTEKSTKLARLVEDLIEASKLSSGNITLHPMVLDLGELTAQAIGEYQKEFEENRLQLVLDPDLPRVQAFADGSKTYRVLENLLQNAKKYSAADSRVYVRVYKQGDFGVFEIKNISAEPLNISPQELTQRFVRGDASRTKEGNGLGLSIAQELCSAQQGKLELLIDGDLFKARVYLPQPKNALPQDTAE
;
A
#
# COMPACT_ATOMS: atom_id res chain seq x y z
N TYR A 1 13.67 -27.01 12.59
CA TYR A 1 13.72 -27.33 11.15
C TYR A 1 12.38 -27.10 10.45
N MET A 2 11.27 -27.63 10.96
CA MET A 2 9.92 -27.46 10.35
C MET A 2 9.52 -25.99 10.24
N ALA A 3 9.67 -25.18 11.29
CA ALA A 3 9.31 -23.77 11.28
C ALA A 3 10.08 -22.98 10.20
N VAL A 4 11.38 -23.23 10.04
CA VAL A 4 12.21 -22.59 9.01
C VAL A 4 11.79 -22.99 7.60
N LEU A 5 11.44 -24.27 7.40
CA LEU A 5 10.94 -24.76 6.11
C LEU A 5 9.59 -24.12 5.76
N THR A 6 8.67 -24.04 6.72
CA THR A 6 7.37 -23.40 6.51
C THR A 6 7.55 -21.90 6.17
N GLU A 7 8.40 -21.19 6.90
CA GLU A 7 8.69 -19.79 6.64
C GLU A 7 9.25 -19.56 5.22
N LYS A 8 10.24 -20.35 4.81
CA LYS A 8 10.85 -20.25 3.49
C LYS A 8 9.88 -20.63 2.37
N SER A 9 9.04 -21.64 2.59
CA SER A 9 7.99 -22.05 1.65
C SER A 9 6.94 -20.94 1.46
N THR A 10 6.44 -20.35 2.54
CA THR A 10 5.48 -19.23 2.49
C THR A 10 6.07 -18.03 1.77
N LYS A 11 7.35 -17.73 2.03
CA LYS A 11 8.05 -16.65 1.36
C LYS A 11 8.17 -16.91 -0.15
N LEU A 12 8.54 -18.13 -0.56
CA LEU A 12 8.64 -18.50 -1.96
C LEU A 12 7.27 -18.38 -2.66
N ALA A 13 6.21 -18.86 -2.02
CA ALA A 13 4.85 -18.71 -2.55
C ALA A 13 4.49 -17.25 -2.81
N ARG A 14 4.75 -16.35 -1.86
CA ARG A 14 4.54 -14.90 -2.06
C ARG A 14 5.37 -14.32 -3.22
N LEU A 15 6.62 -14.73 -3.36
CA LEU A 15 7.47 -14.27 -4.47
C LEU A 15 6.90 -14.69 -5.83
N VAL A 16 6.39 -15.92 -5.93
CA VAL A 16 5.74 -16.42 -7.15
C VAL A 16 4.44 -15.66 -7.43
N GLU A 17 3.62 -15.41 -6.42
CA GLU A 17 2.39 -14.61 -6.54
C GLU A 17 2.69 -13.19 -7.01
N ASP A 18 3.66 -12.50 -6.39
CA ASP A 18 4.10 -11.16 -6.80
C ASP A 18 4.57 -11.13 -8.26
N LEU A 19 5.34 -12.14 -8.69
CA LEU A 19 5.83 -12.23 -10.05
C LEU A 19 4.70 -12.44 -11.06
N ILE A 20 3.74 -13.33 -10.74
CA ILE A 20 2.56 -13.57 -11.57
C ILE A 20 1.70 -12.30 -11.66
N GLU A 21 1.48 -11.60 -10.53
CA GLU A 21 0.72 -10.36 -10.51
C GLU A 21 1.42 -9.27 -11.33
N ALA A 22 2.72 -9.06 -11.14
CA ALA A 22 3.51 -8.12 -11.93
C ALA A 22 3.48 -8.45 -13.44
N SER A 23 3.49 -9.73 -13.82
CA SER A 23 3.36 -10.17 -15.20
C SER A 23 1.99 -9.85 -15.80
N LYS A 24 0.90 -10.11 -15.05
CA LYS A 24 -0.48 -9.78 -15.48
C LYS A 24 -0.68 -8.27 -15.64
N LEU A 25 -0.13 -7.48 -14.72
CA LEU A 25 -0.17 -6.01 -14.79
C LEU A 25 0.57 -5.50 -16.03
N SER A 26 1.76 -6.02 -16.33
CA SER A 26 2.55 -5.64 -17.51
C SER A 26 1.86 -5.95 -18.83
N SER A 27 1.16 -7.07 -18.89
CA SER A 27 0.45 -7.50 -20.10
C SER A 27 -0.92 -6.84 -20.28
N GLY A 28 -1.34 -5.99 -19.32
CA GLY A 28 -2.69 -5.39 -19.31
C GLY A 28 -3.81 -6.40 -19.05
N ASN A 29 -3.48 -7.63 -18.68
CA ASN A 29 -4.43 -8.73 -18.45
C ASN A 29 -4.93 -8.79 -17.00
N ILE A 30 -5.22 -7.63 -16.41
CA ILE A 30 -5.83 -7.58 -15.09
C ILE A 30 -7.34 -7.36 -15.21
N THR A 31 -8.10 -8.24 -14.58
CA THR A 31 -9.54 -8.06 -14.44
C THR A 31 -9.82 -7.33 -13.14
N LEU A 32 -10.54 -6.22 -13.20
CA LEU A 32 -10.95 -5.43 -12.06
C LEU A 32 -12.45 -5.56 -11.84
N HIS A 33 -12.85 -5.58 -10.59
CA HIS A 33 -14.25 -5.56 -10.16
C HIS A 33 -14.50 -4.31 -9.29
N PRO A 34 -14.53 -3.10 -9.90
CA PRO A 34 -14.68 -1.87 -9.14
C PRO A 34 -16.07 -1.76 -8.54
N MET A 35 -16.12 -1.32 -7.29
CA MET A 35 -17.32 -1.07 -6.53
C MET A 35 -17.12 0.14 -5.61
N VAL A 36 -18.20 0.67 -5.08
CA VAL A 36 -18.09 1.67 -4.03
C VAL A 36 -17.67 0.98 -2.74
N LEU A 37 -16.55 1.41 -2.19
CA LEU A 37 -16.02 0.90 -0.93
C LEU A 37 -15.72 2.05 0.04
N ASP A 38 -15.69 1.74 1.33
CA ASP A 38 -15.21 2.65 2.37
C ASP A 38 -13.71 2.42 2.59
N LEU A 39 -12.89 3.40 2.18
CA LEU A 39 -11.44 3.33 2.29
C LEU A 39 -10.98 3.36 3.75
N GLY A 40 -11.73 4.03 4.64
CA GLY A 40 -11.45 4.04 6.08
C GLY A 40 -11.64 2.65 6.69
N GLU A 41 -12.76 1.99 6.39
CA GLU A 41 -13.04 0.64 6.87
C GLU A 41 -12.01 -0.38 6.35
N LEU A 42 -11.68 -0.33 5.06
CA LEU A 42 -10.68 -1.20 4.47
C LEU A 42 -9.27 -0.96 5.09
N THR A 43 -8.95 0.29 5.40
CA THR A 43 -7.70 0.65 6.09
C THR A 43 -7.69 0.10 7.51
N ALA A 44 -8.79 0.24 8.25
CA ALA A 44 -8.90 -0.28 9.62
C ALA A 44 -8.72 -1.80 9.66
N GLN A 45 -9.32 -2.51 8.70
CA GLN A 45 -9.13 -3.95 8.55
C GLN A 45 -7.66 -4.29 8.33
N ALA A 46 -7.01 -3.67 7.33
CA ALA A 46 -5.62 -3.93 7.02
C ALA A 46 -4.70 -3.68 8.22
N ILE A 47 -4.92 -2.59 8.95
CA ILE A 47 -4.14 -2.26 10.15
C ILE A 47 -4.35 -3.27 11.26
N GLY A 48 -5.59 -3.70 11.51
CA GLY A 48 -5.89 -4.73 12.51
C GLY A 48 -5.12 -6.03 12.28
N GLU A 49 -4.98 -6.43 11.02
CA GLU A 49 -4.22 -7.63 10.65
C GLU A 49 -2.71 -7.48 10.85
N TYR A 50 -2.17 -6.27 10.66
CA TYR A 50 -0.73 -6.00 10.77
C TYR A 50 -0.27 -5.49 12.13
N GLN A 51 -1.17 -5.12 13.03
CA GLN A 51 -0.83 -4.47 14.30
C GLN A 51 0.19 -5.27 15.11
N LYS A 52 -0.03 -6.57 15.28
CA LYS A 52 0.87 -7.46 16.01
C LYS A 52 2.28 -7.48 15.41
N GLU A 53 2.39 -7.53 14.08
CA GLU A 53 3.67 -7.55 13.39
C GLU A 53 4.44 -6.22 13.56
N PHE A 54 3.73 -5.09 13.64
CA PHE A 54 4.34 -3.80 13.94
C PHE A 54 4.87 -3.75 15.38
N GLU A 55 4.09 -4.23 16.35
CA GLU A 55 4.51 -4.32 17.76
C GLU A 55 5.75 -5.21 17.92
N GLU A 56 5.78 -6.38 17.30
CA GLU A 56 6.92 -7.30 17.29
C GLU A 56 8.19 -6.65 16.68
N ASN A 57 8.03 -5.73 15.73
CA ASN A 57 9.12 -4.94 15.16
C ASN A 57 9.41 -3.63 15.91
N ARG A 58 8.80 -3.44 17.10
CA ARG A 58 8.97 -2.24 17.94
C ARG A 58 8.54 -0.96 17.21
N LEU A 59 7.49 -1.05 16.41
CA LEU A 59 6.90 0.06 15.68
C LEU A 59 5.53 0.39 16.26
N GLN A 60 5.24 1.67 16.45
CA GLN A 60 3.96 2.15 16.90
C GLN A 60 3.13 2.63 15.71
N LEU A 61 2.02 1.96 15.41
CA LEU A 61 1.03 2.46 14.47
C LEU A 61 0.24 3.61 15.12
N VAL A 62 0.23 4.75 14.45
CA VAL A 62 -0.54 5.94 14.87
C VAL A 62 -1.56 6.22 13.81
N LEU A 63 -2.82 6.00 14.17
CA LEU A 63 -3.97 6.29 13.32
C LEU A 63 -4.50 7.68 13.63
N ASP A 64 -5.04 8.34 12.63
CA ASP A 64 -5.93 9.47 12.87
C ASP A 64 -7.13 8.94 13.70
N PRO A 65 -7.42 9.49 14.89
CA PRO A 65 -8.35 8.88 15.84
C PRO A 65 -9.75 8.63 15.27
N ASP A 66 -10.13 9.39 14.27
CA ASP A 66 -11.36 9.19 13.53
C ASP A 66 -11.02 8.88 12.08
N LEU A 67 -10.74 7.60 11.76
CA LEU A 67 -10.66 7.21 10.35
C LEU A 67 -11.99 7.57 9.67
N PRO A 68 -12.05 8.66 8.89
CA PRO A 68 -13.31 9.12 8.35
C PRO A 68 -13.83 8.11 7.32
N ARG A 69 -15.14 8.02 7.19
CA ARG A 69 -15.73 7.31 6.06
C ARG A 69 -15.41 8.06 4.78
N VAL A 70 -14.54 7.47 3.98
CA VAL A 70 -14.13 8.01 2.68
C VAL A 70 -14.48 7.01 1.60
N GLN A 71 -15.47 7.35 0.79
CA GLN A 71 -15.85 6.49 -0.32
C GLN A 71 -14.81 6.57 -1.44
N ALA A 72 -14.53 5.40 -2.03
CA ALA A 72 -13.76 5.26 -3.26
C ALA A 72 -14.47 4.30 -4.21
N PHE A 73 -14.28 4.48 -5.51
CA PHE A 73 -14.76 3.57 -6.55
C PHE A 73 -13.56 2.77 -7.06
N ALA A 74 -13.39 1.58 -6.52
CA ALA A 74 -12.21 0.76 -6.74
C ALA A 74 -12.49 -0.74 -6.52
N ASP A 75 -11.59 -1.60 -6.94
CA ASP A 75 -11.59 -3.02 -6.60
C ASP A 75 -11.06 -3.22 -5.18
N GLY A 76 -11.90 -3.72 -4.28
CA GLY A 76 -11.56 -3.88 -2.86
C GLY A 76 -10.36 -4.79 -2.63
N SER A 77 -10.24 -5.91 -3.37
CA SER A 77 -9.13 -6.85 -3.23
C SER A 77 -7.81 -6.24 -3.72
N LYS A 78 -7.85 -5.50 -4.82
CA LYS A 78 -6.67 -4.83 -5.38
C LYS A 78 -6.25 -3.62 -4.54
N THR A 79 -7.22 -2.88 -4.02
CA THR A 79 -6.95 -1.81 -3.04
C THR A 79 -6.32 -2.37 -1.77
N TYR A 80 -6.87 -3.45 -1.22
CA TYR A 80 -6.27 -4.12 -0.05
C TYR A 80 -4.82 -4.52 -0.32
N ARG A 81 -4.53 -5.10 -1.50
CA ARG A 81 -3.17 -5.47 -1.90
C ARG A 81 -2.21 -4.27 -1.96
N VAL A 82 -2.68 -3.11 -2.39
CA VAL A 82 -1.91 -1.86 -2.34
C VAL A 82 -1.58 -1.48 -0.90
N LEU A 83 -2.58 -1.48 -0.01
CA LEU A 83 -2.37 -1.16 1.41
C LEU A 83 -1.40 -2.15 2.07
N GLU A 84 -1.56 -3.45 1.81
CA GLU A 84 -0.66 -4.50 2.27
C GLU A 84 0.80 -4.24 1.87
N ASN A 85 1.05 -3.94 0.59
CA ASN A 85 2.40 -3.63 0.09
C ASN A 85 3.02 -2.43 0.80
N LEU A 86 2.23 -1.39 1.06
CA LEU A 86 2.70 -0.19 1.75
C LEU A 86 2.95 -0.43 3.26
N LEU A 87 2.08 -1.18 3.93
CA LEU A 87 2.26 -1.58 5.34
C LEU A 87 3.50 -2.46 5.50
N GLN A 88 3.67 -3.46 4.63
CA GLN A 88 4.86 -4.32 4.65
C GLN A 88 6.15 -3.51 4.39
N ASN A 89 6.10 -2.54 3.48
CA ASN A 89 7.21 -1.63 3.22
C ASN A 89 7.55 -0.82 4.47
N ALA A 90 6.56 -0.19 5.10
CA ALA A 90 6.75 0.57 6.33
C ALA A 90 7.32 -0.31 7.46
N LYS A 91 6.73 -1.50 7.71
CA LYS A 91 7.23 -2.44 8.71
C LYS A 91 8.71 -2.80 8.49
N LYS A 92 9.09 -3.02 7.24
CA LYS A 92 10.43 -3.51 6.89
C LYS A 92 11.51 -2.44 6.96
N TYR A 93 11.18 -1.22 6.61
CA TYR A 93 12.17 -0.15 6.41
C TYR A 93 12.13 0.95 7.46
N SER A 94 11.16 0.94 8.38
CA SER A 94 11.13 1.92 9.47
C SER A 94 12.27 1.74 10.45
N ALA A 95 12.71 2.84 11.02
CA ALA A 95 13.61 2.84 12.17
C ALA A 95 12.90 2.17 13.36
N ALA A 96 13.62 1.31 14.09
CA ALA A 96 13.11 0.71 15.32
C ALA A 96 12.70 1.78 16.34
N ASP A 97 11.74 1.46 17.20
CA ASP A 97 11.20 2.38 18.22
C ASP A 97 10.61 3.68 17.66
N SER A 98 10.22 3.65 16.38
CA SER A 98 9.60 4.80 15.70
C SER A 98 8.10 4.62 15.51
N ARG A 99 7.47 5.69 14.99
CA ARG A 99 6.05 5.72 14.69
C ARG A 99 5.80 5.63 13.19
N VAL A 100 4.77 4.87 12.83
CA VAL A 100 4.22 4.81 11.49
C VAL A 100 2.83 5.45 11.53
N TYR A 101 2.65 6.53 10.79
CA TYR A 101 1.41 7.29 10.77
C TYR A 101 0.57 6.91 9.58
N VAL A 102 -0.71 6.64 9.80
CA VAL A 102 -1.69 6.32 8.76
C VAL A 102 -2.85 7.29 8.84
N ARG A 103 -3.26 7.81 7.70
CA ARG A 103 -4.40 8.71 7.55
C ARG A 103 -5.23 8.32 6.35
N VAL A 104 -6.54 8.57 6.46
CA VAL A 104 -7.48 8.48 5.34
C VAL A 104 -8.25 9.78 5.29
N TYR A 105 -8.35 10.38 4.12
CA TYR A 105 -9.04 11.66 3.94
C TYR A 105 -9.54 11.84 2.50
N LYS A 106 -10.41 12.82 2.30
CA LYS A 106 -10.86 13.23 0.98
C LYS A 106 -10.02 14.38 0.46
N GLN A 107 -9.59 14.31 -0.80
CA GLN A 107 -8.88 15.39 -1.49
C GLN A 107 -9.41 15.55 -2.92
N GLY A 108 -10.20 16.60 -3.16
CA GLY A 108 -10.89 16.80 -4.44
C GLY A 108 -11.81 15.61 -4.76
N ASP A 109 -11.63 15.01 -5.94
CA ASP A 109 -12.41 13.88 -6.41
C ASP A 109 -11.78 12.52 -6.01
N PHE A 110 -10.87 12.51 -5.05
CA PHE A 110 -10.17 11.31 -4.60
C PHE A 110 -10.38 11.03 -3.11
N GLY A 111 -10.56 9.75 -2.80
CA GLY A 111 -10.26 9.20 -1.48
C GLY A 111 -8.77 8.93 -1.40
N VAL A 112 -8.13 9.35 -0.32
CA VAL A 112 -6.68 9.26 -0.14
C VAL A 112 -6.34 8.45 1.10
N PHE A 113 -5.50 7.43 0.91
CA PHE A 113 -4.77 6.76 1.99
C PHE A 113 -3.35 7.32 2.02
N GLU A 114 -2.88 7.72 3.18
CA GLU A 114 -1.51 8.19 3.40
C GLU A 114 -0.85 7.36 4.49
N ILE A 115 0.37 6.88 4.22
CA ILE A 115 1.25 6.27 5.21
C ILE A 115 2.58 6.99 5.21
N LYS A 116 3.14 7.23 6.41
CA LYS A 116 4.47 7.84 6.55
C LYS A 116 5.23 7.23 7.70
N ASN A 117 6.54 7.09 7.50
CA ASN A 117 7.45 6.53 8.49
C ASN A 117 8.85 7.14 8.36
N ILE A 118 9.65 7.01 9.41
CA ILE A 118 11.08 7.36 9.37
C ILE A 118 11.83 6.11 8.93
N SER A 119 12.66 6.24 7.91
CA SER A 119 13.52 5.16 7.42
C SER A 119 14.64 4.83 8.39
N ALA A 120 14.95 3.55 8.55
CA ALA A 120 16.11 3.10 9.34
C ALA A 120 17.43 3.43 8.66
N GLU A 121 17.42 3.61 7.35
CA GLU A 121 18.61 3.88 6.54
C GLU A 121 18.38 5.15 5.71
N PRO A 122 19.44 5.90 5.37
CA PRO A 122 19.33 7.06 4.50
C PRO A 122 18.68 6.73 3.16
N LEU A 123 17.73 7.54 2.74
CA LEU A 123 17.01 7.39 1.48
C LEU A 123 17.73 8.16 0.35
N ASN A 124 18.84 7.61 -0.14
CA ASN A 124 19.62 8.17 -1.24
C ASN A 124 19.12 7.70 -2.62
N ILE A 125 17.82 7.64 -2.79
CA ILE A 125 17.15 7.14 -4.00
C ILE A 125 15.95 8.04 -4.31
N SER A 126 15.71 8.29 -5.60
CA SER A 126 14.56 9.10 -5.98
C SER A 126 13.24 8.31 -5.84
N PRO A 127 12.11 9.00 -5.59
CA PRO A 127 10.79 8.37 -5.57
C PRO A 127 10.48 7.59 -6.85
N GLN A 128 10.91 8.08 -8.01
CA GLN A 128 10.70 7.46 -9.31
C GLN A 128 11.45 6.13 -9.44
N GLU A 129 12.67 6.07 -8.93
CA GLU A 129 13.46 4.83 -8.94
C GLU A 129 12.86 3.78 -8.01
N LEU A 130 12.27 4.17 -6.86
CA LEU A 130 11.65 3.24 -5.91
C LEU A 130 10.44 2.49 -6.48
N THR A 131 9.78 3.04 -7.48
CA THR A 131 8.65 2.39 -8.15
C THR A 131 9.05 1.52 -9.35
N GLN A 132 10.31 1.52 -9.73
CA GLN A 132 10.80 0.60 -10.76
C GLN A 132 10.87 -0.83 -10.20
N ARG A 133 10.63 -1.80 -11.09
CA ARG A 133 10.66 -3.21 -10.72
C ARG A 133 12.08 -3.65 -10.35
N PHE A 134 12.18 -4.47 -9.33
CA PHE A 134 13.44 -5.03 -8.83
C PHE A 134 14.45 -3.98 -8.33
N VAL A 135 14.05 -2.72 -8.23
CA VAL A 135 14.89 -1.68 -7.65
C VAL A 135 14.81 -1.75 -6.13
N ARG A 136 15.96 -1.65 -5.51
CA ARG A 136 16.14 -1.61 -4.06
C ARG A 136 17.19 -0.54 -3.76
N GLY A 137 16.95 0.30 -2.77
CA GLY A 137 17.97 1.23 -2.30
C GLY A 137 19.24 0.47 -1.87
N ASP A 138 20.41 1.06 -2.05
CA ASP A 138 21.71 0.37 -1.79
C ASP A 138 21.79 -0.20 -0.37
N ALA A 139 21.33 0.52 0.62
CA ALA A 139 21.29 0.07 2.02
C ALA A 139 20.28 -1.08 2.26
N SER A 140 19.29 -1.27 1.39
CA SER A 140 18.26 -2.31 1.53
C SER A 140 18.63 -3.65 0.90
N ARG A 141 19.79 -3.76 0.25
CA ARG A 141 20.23 -5.00 -0.42
C ARG A 141 20.41 -6.16 0.56
N THR A 142 20.71 -5.88 1.82
CA THR A 142 20.84 -6.87 2.89
C THR A 142 19.50 -7.28 3.51
N LYS A 143 18.45 -6.45 3.41
CA LYS A 143 17.14 -6.77 3.95
C LYS A 143 16.35 -7.62 2.94
N GLU A 144 15.67 -8.65 3.41
CA GLU A 144 14.87 -9.56 2.58
C GLU A 144 13.75 -8.82 1.81
N GLY A 145 13.59 -9.10 0.52
CA GLY A 145 12.51 -8.57 -0.34
C GLY A 145 12.91 -8.60 -1.82
N ASN A 146 11.92 -8.64 -2.70
CA ASN A 146 12.08 -8.78 -4.16
C ASN A 146 12.05 -7.45 -4.92
N GLY A 147 11.78 -6.31 -4.25
CA GLY A 147 11.69 -5.00 -4.92
C GLY A 147 10.47 -4.83 -5.85
N LEU A 148 9.45 -5.67 -5.69
CA LEU A 148 8.24 -5.62 -6.52
C LEU A 148 7.06 -4.91 -5.84
N GLY A 149 7.03 -4.81 -4.52
CA GLY A 149 5.85 -4.34 -3.79
C GLY A 149 5.39 -2.93 -4.17
N LEU A 150 6.30 -1.97 -4.28
CA LEU A 150 5.95 -0.59 -4.66
C LEU A 150 5.56 -0.47 -6.14
N SER A 151 6.21 -1.22 -7.04
CA SER A 151 5.84 -1.23 -8.46
C SER A 151 4.46 -1.87 -8.67
N ILE A 152 4.15 -2.98 -7.97
CA ILE A 152 2.83 -3.59 -7.98
C ILE A 152 1.78 -2.61 -7.44
N ALA A 153 2.06 -1.94 -6.31
CA ALA A 153 1.15 -0.95 -5.75
C ALA A 153 0.87 0.19 -6.74
N GLN A 154 1.90 0.71 -7.41
CA GLN A 154 1.76 1.75 -8.42
C GLN A 154 0.91 1.31 -9.61
N GLU A 155 1.17 0.13 -10.14
CA GLU A 155 0.43 -0.40 -11.29
C GLU A 155 -1.03 -0.71 -10.93
N LEU A 156 -1.29 -1.25 -9.74
CA LEU A 156 -2.64 -1.48 -9.24
C LEU A 156 -3.42 -0.18 -9.03
N CYS A 157 -2.78 0.87 -8.52
CA CYS A 157 -3.40 2.19 -8.43
C CYS A 157 -3.74 2.73 -9.82
N SER A 158 -2.80 2.67 -10.75
CA SER A 158 -2.99 3.17 -12.13
C SER A 158 -4.10 2.41 -12.87
N ALA A 159 -4.15 1.09 -12.72
CA ALA A 159 -5.20 0.26 -13.31
C ALA A 159 -6.61 0.64 -12.81
N GLN A 160 -6.72 1.16 -11.59
CA GLN A 160 -7.97 1.63 -10.98
C GLN A 160 -8.24 3.13 -11.20
N GLN A 161 -7.58 3.77 -12.18
CA GLN A 161 -7.68 5.21 -12.45
C GLN A 161 -7.25 6.09 -11.27
N GLY A 162 -6.49 5.51 -10.37
CA GLY A 162 -5.87 6.17 -9.23
C GLY A 162 -4.39 6.49 -9.49
N LYS A 163 -3.68 6.87 -8.44
CA LYS A 163 -2.22 7.06 -8.48
C LYS A 163 -1.59 6.71 -7.14
N LEU A 164 -0.34 6.30 -7.18
CA LEU A 164 0.56 6.25 -6.04
C LEU A 164 1.55 7.42 -6.14
N GLU A 165 1.63 8.22 -5.08
CA GLU A 165 2.60 9.30 -4.94
C GLU A 165 3.56 8.97 -3.81
N LEU A 166 4.86 9.00 -4.09
CA LEU A 166 5.91 8.81 -3.11
C LEU A 166 6.64 10.13 -2.88
N LEU A 167 6.89 10.45 -1.61
CA LEU A 167 7.67 11.61 -1.20
C LEU A 167 8.76 11.16 -0.23
N ILE A 168 9.94 11.71 -0.43
CA ILE A 168 11.10 11.52 0.43
C ILE A 168 11.56 12.91 0.87
N ASP A 169 11.73 13.08 2.18
CA ASP A 169 12.27 14.30 2.78
C ASP A 169 13.24 13.89 3.88
N GLY A 170 14.54 13.87 3.56
CA GLY A 170 15.54 13.25 4.42
C GLY A 170 15.24 11.78 4.69
N ASP A 171 15.07 11.42 5.95
CA ASP A 171 14.72 10.05 6.37
C ASP A 171 13.19 9.81 6.39
N LEU A 172 12.39 10.82 6.13
CA LEU A 172 10.94 10.69 6.07
C LEU A 172 10.52 10.08 4.72
N PHE A 173 9.94 8.89 4.77
CA PHE A 173 9.23 8.29 3.65
C PHE A 173 7.73 8.50 3.81
N LYS A 174 7.07 8.90 2.73
CA LYS A 174 5.63 9.06 2.68
C LYS A 174 5.09 8.49 1.37
N ALA A 175 4.02 7.70 1.47
CA ALA A 175 3.28 7.21 0.33
C ALA A 175 1.81 7.63 0.43
N ARG A 176 1.24 8.10 -0.69
CA ARG A 176 -0.17 8.45 -0.84
C ARG A 176 -0.79 7.67 -1.97
N VAL A 177 -1.87 6.99 -1.68
CA VAL A 177 -2.72 6.30 -2.65
C VAL A 177 -3.95 7.15 -2.89
N TYR A 178 -4.18 7.53 -4.13
CA TYR A 178 -5.36 8.27 -4.57
C TYR A 178 -6.26 7.32 -5.35
N LEU A 179 -7.49 7.16 -4.91
CA LEU A 179 -8.52 6.39 -5.61
C LEU A 179 -9.70 7.30 -5.95
N PRO A 180 -10.26 7.20 -7.15
CA PRO A 180 -11.37 8.05 -7.56
C PRO A 180 -12.56 7.85 -6.63
N GLN A 181 -13.28 8.93 -6.31
CA GLN A 181 -14.56 8.83 -5.63
C GLN A 181 -15.63 8.36 -6.61
N PRO A 182 -16.70 7.71 -6.10
CA PRO A 182 -17.84 7.41 -6.95
C PRO A 182 -18.37 8.73 -7.52
N LYS A 183 -18.49 8.80 -8.84
CA LYS A 183 -19.21 9.92 -9.46
C LYS A 183 -20.62 9.85 -8.93
N ASN A 184 -21.11 10.93 -8.35
CA ASN A 184 -22.52 11.01 -7.94
C ASN A 184 -23.36 10.62 -9.13
N ALA A 185 -24.03 9.48 -9.07
CA ALA A 185 -25.20 9.27 -9.90
C ALA A 185 -26.12 10.44 -9.54
N LEU A 186 -26.41 11.29 -10.54
CA LEU A 186 -27.47 12.30 -10.40
C LEU A 186 -28.65 11.61 -9.75
N PRO A 187 -29.35 12.24 -8.80
CA PRO A 187 -30.55 11.69 -8.24
C PRO A 187 -31.43 11.30 -9.44
N GLN A 188 -31.79 10.03 -9.52
CA GLN A 188 -32.83 9.60 -10.45
C GLN A 188 -34.05 10.40 -10.01
N ASP A 189 -34.45 11.35 -10.86
CA ASP A 189 -35.76 11.98 -10.76
C ASP A 189 -36.76 10.83 -10.62
N THR A 190 -37.31 10.67 -9.43
CA THR A 190 -38.53 9.96 -9.22
C THR A 190 -39.61 10.79 -9.91
N ALA A 191 -39.79 10.54 -11.22
CA ALA A 191 -40.96 10.99 -11.90
C ALA A 191 -42.14 10.15 -11.40
N GLU A 192 -43.13 10.86 -10.91
CA GLU A 192 -44.45 10.45 -10.45
C GLU A 192 -45.16 9.48 -11.38
#